data_788ab5706b6ae627fa4261478bc07bb8
#
_entry.id   788ab5706b6ae627fa4261478bc07bb8
#
_cell.length_a   1.000
_cell.length_b   1.000
_cell.length_c   1.000
_cell.angle_alpha   90.00
_cell.angle_beta   90.00
_cell.angle_gamma   90.00
#
_symmetry.space_group_name_H-M   'P 1'
#
loop_
_entity.id
_entity.type
_entity.pdbx_description
1 polymer ?
#
loop_
_entity_poly.entity_id
_entity_poly.type
_entity_poly.pdbx_seq_one_letter_code
_entity_poly.pdbx_strand_id
1 'polypeptide(L)'
;MSEIRTQSRPYAEAAFEVALADDTLDAWTADFSLIELALEDQKISQLVETPSISQSEKTNIFCDLFRDEVQDKFVNFLSVAGSANRLRLLTEISKNFKELVAKEKNLKNITVASSYRIDKEQLKQIEAALKKRMKAEVSIVTEIDLSLIHI
;
A
#
# COMPACT_ATOMS: atom_id res chain seq x y z
N MET A 1 -16.89 -6.33 -9.81
CA MET A 1 -16.30 -5.66 -8.65
C MET A 1 -15.57 -6.62 -7.74
N SER A 2 -16.24 -7.61 -7.18
CA SER A 2 -15.60 -8.62 -6.34
C SER A 2 -14.55 -9.45 -7.07
N GLU A 3 -14.73 -9.73 -8.36
CA GLU A 3 -13.75 -10.43 -9.18
C GLU A 3 -12.45 -9.64 -9.33
N ILE A 4 -12.56 -8.34 -9.58
CA ILE A 4 -11.39 -7.46 -9.71
C ILE A 4 -10.61 -7.45 -8.41
N ARG A 5 -11.30 -7.36 -7.28
CA ARG A 5 -10.67 -7.39 -5.96
C ARG A 5 -9.99 -8.72 -5.69
N THR A 6 -10.64 -9.82 -6.03
CA THR A 6 -10.10 -11.16 -5.85
C THR A 6 -8.87 -11.39 -6.70
N GLN A 7 -8.85 -10.87 -7.94
CA GLN A 7 -7.71 -11.01 -8.84
C GLN A 7 -6.55 -10.08 -8.48
N SER A 8 -6.83 -8.90 -7.94
CA SER A 8 -5.79 -7.93 -7.60
C SER A 8 -5.13 -8.16 -6.25
N ARG A 9 -5.86 -8.74 -5.31
CA ARG A 9 -5.39 -8.92 -3.93
C ARG A 9 -4.06 -9.69 -3.81
N PRO A 10 -3.85 -10.83 -4.48
CA PRO A 10 -2.58 -11.55 -4.38
C PRO A 10 -1.38 -10.71 -4.82
N TYR A 11 -1.55 -9.89 -5.83
CA TYR A 11 -0.48 -9.02 -6.30
C TYR A 11 -0.15 -7.93 -5.29
N ALA A 12 -1.17 -7.34 -4.68
CA ALA A 12 -0.99 -6.34 -3.64
C ALA A 12 -0.30 -6.94 -2.41
N GLU A 13 -0.70 -8.12 -2.01
CA GLU A 13 -0.11 -8.82 -0.86
C GLU A 13 1.35 -9.18 -1.12
N ALA A 14 1.67 -9.66 -2.32
CA ALA A 14 3.04 -9.98 -2.70
C ALA A 14 3.92 -8.73 -2.70
N ALA A 15 3.44 -7.64 -3.28
CA ALA A 15 4.16 -6.37 -3.26
C ALA A 15 4.37 -5.86 -1.83
N PHE A 16 3.35 -6.00 -0.99
CA PHE A 16 3.43 -5.59 0.41
C PHE A 16 4.48 -6.38 1.18
N GLU A 17 4.54 -7.70 0.99
CA GLU A 17 5.53 -8.55 1.65
C GLU A 17 6.95 -8.16 1.26
N VAL A 18 7.20 -7.92 -0.01
CA VAL A 18 8.52 -7.50 -0.49
C VAL A 18 8.89 -6.13 0.09
N ALA A 19 7.97 -5.19 0.04
CA ALA A 19 8.20 -3.83 0.55
C ALA A 19 8.44 -3.83 2.05
N LEU A 20 7.71 -4.66 2.78
CA LEU A 20 7.86 -4.78 4.23
C LEU A 20 9.22 -5.39 4.59
N ALA A 21 9.63 -6.46 3.89
CA ALA A 21 10.91 -7.12 4.12
C ALA A 21 12.10 -6.20 3.85
N ASP A 22 11.98 -5.33 2.85
CA ASP A 22 13.04 -4.38 2.47
C ASP A 22 12.94 -3.05 3.22
N ASP A 23 11.90 -2.85 4.02
CA ASP A 23 11.59 -1.59 4.70
C ASP A 23 11.45 -0.43 3.70
N THR A 24 10.76 -0.67 2.60
CA THR A 24 10.55 0.30 1.52
C THR A 24 9.08 0.55 1.22
N LEU A 25 8.22 0.46 2.24
CA LEU A 25 6.78 0.67 2.08
C LEU A 25 6.46 2.03 1.47
N ASP A 26 7.14 3.09 1.94
CA ASP A 26 6.91 4.44 1.44
C ASP A 26 7.33 4.59 -0.02
N ALA A 27 8.44 3.99 -0.40
CA ALA A 27 8.92 4.00 -1.79
C ALA A 27 7.95 3.28 -2.71
N TRP A 28 7.46 2.11 -2.31
CA TRP A 28 6.47 1.38 -3.08
C TRP A 28 5.13 2.14 -3.18
N THR A 29 4.73 2.80 -2.10
CA THR A 29 3.53 3.63 -2.10
C THR A 29 3.64 4.77 -3.11
N ALA A 30 4.79 5.42 -3.15
CA ALA A 30 5.06 6.48 -4.11
C ALA A 30 5.04 5.95 -5.55
N ASP A 31 5.63 4.77 -5.76
CA ASP A 31 5.65 4.14 -7.08
C ASP A 31 4.24 3.77 -7.55
N PHE A 32 3.41 3.21 -6.67
CA PHE A 32 2.02 2.94 -7.00
C PHE A 32 1.22 4.21 -7.28
N SER A 33 1.49 5.28 -6.55
CA SER A 33 0.82 6.57 -6.79
C SER A 33 1.17 7.11 -8.16
N LEU A 34 2.43 6.98 -8.58
CA LEU A 34 2.87 7.38 -9.91
C LEU A 34 2.14 6.57 -10.98
N ILE A 35 2.00 5.27 -10.79
CA ILE A 35 1.28 4.40 -11.73
C ILE A 35 -0.20 4.78 -11.81
N GLU A 36 -0.84 5.05 -10.68
CA GLU A 36 -2.23 5.50 -10.67
C GLU A 36 -2.41 6.77 -11.48
N LEU A 37 -1.51 7.73 -11.29
CA LEU A 37 -1.54 8.98 -12.02
C LEU A 37 -1.33 8.76 -13.51
N ALA A 38 -0.40 7.88 -13.87
CA ALA A 38 -0.13 7.53 -15.26
C ALA A 38 -1.32 6.87 -15.94
N LEU A 39 -2.03 6.01 -15.22
CA LEU A 39 -3.21 5.32 -15.77
C LEU A 39 -4.40 6.26 -15.98
N GLU A 40 -4.39 7.44 -15.39
CA GLU A 40 -5.37 8.47 -15.69
C GLU A 40 -5.13 9.09 -17.06
N ASP A 41 -3.92 9.00 -17.59
CA ASP A 41 -3.63 9.45 -18.94
C ASP A 41 -4.32 8.53 -19.94
N GLN A 42 -5.08 9.13 -20.84
CA GLN A 42 -5.87 8.40 -21.82
C GLN A 42 -5.02 7.52 -22.73
N LYS A 43 -3.85 8.00 -23.12
CA LYS A 43 -2.95 7.24 -23.99
C LYS A 43 -2.42 5.98 -23.32
N ILE A 44 -2.05 6.07 -22.05
CA ILE A 44 -1.54 4.93 -21.27
C ILE A 44 -2.67 3.95 -21.02
N SER A 45 -3.85 4.44 -20.64
CA SER A 45 -5.02 3.61 -20.43
C SER A 45 -5.40 2.84 -21.70
N GLN A 46 -5.37 3.50 -22.86
CA GLN A 46 -5.63 2.85 -24.13
C GLN A 46 -4.59 1.78 -24.46
N LEU A 47 -3.32 2.04 -24.19
CA LEU A 47 -2.26 1.07 -24.39
C LEU A 47 -2.53 -0.23 -23.63
N VAL A 48 -2.91 -0.11 -22.36
CA VAL A 48 -3.18 -1.25 -21.49
C VAL A 48 -4.36 -2.07 -22.02
N GLU A 49 -5.36 -1.42 -22.58
CA GLU A 49 -6.60 -2.07 -23.02
C GLU A 49 -6.62 -2.49 -24.48
N THR A 50 -5.64 -2.09 -25.28
CA THR A 50 -5.62 -2.38 -26.72
C THR A 50 -5.39 -3.87 -26.97
N PRO A 51 -6.34 -4.59 -27.61
CA PRO A 51 -6.18 -6.03 -27.83
C PRO A 51 -5.19 -6.38 -28.94
N SER A 52 -4.89 -5.44 -29.83
CA SER A 52 -3.97 -5.68 -30.96
C SER A 52 -2.51 -5.74 -30.55
N ILE A 53 -2.18 -5.27 -29.36
CA ILE A 53 -0.81 -5.31 -28.83
C ILE A 53 -0.70 -6.48 -27.89
N SER A 54 0.34 -7.31 -28.03
CA SER A 54 0.54 -8.46 -27.17
C SER A 54 0.85 -8.05 -25.72
N GLN A 55 0.58 -8.93 -24.78
CA GLN A 55 0.88 -8.65 -23.37
C GLN A 55 2.38 -8.43 -23.15
N SER A 56 3.22 -9.16 -23.87
CA SER A 56 4.66 -8.99 -23.82
C SER A 56 5.08 -7.58 -24.24
N GLU A 57 4.54 -7.10 -25.35
CA GLU A 57 4.84 -5.75 -25.84
C GLU A 57 4.32 -4.67 -24.88
N LYS A 58 3.09 -4.82 -24.41
CA LYS A 58 2.51 -3.90 -23.42
C LYS A 58 3.38 -3.80 -22.17
N THR A 59 3.81 -4.95 -21.67
CA THR A 59 4.64 -5.03 -20.47
C THR A 59 5.98 -4.34 -20.71
N ASN A 60 6.62 -4.59 -21.84
CA ASN A 60 7.90 -3.95 -22.18
C ASN A 60 7.77 -2.44 -22.28
N ILE A 61 6.74 -1.95 -22.98
CA ILE A 61 6.50 -0.52 -23.11
C ILE A 61 6.23 0.10 -21.74
N PHE A 62 5.40 -0.54 -20.95
CA PHE A 62 5.03 -0.03 -19.63
C PHE A 62 6.25 0.03 -18.70
N CYS A 63 7.05 -1.02 -18.67
CA CYS A 63 8.27 -1.06 -17.87
C CYS A 63 9.29 0.00 -18.32
N ASP A 64 9.46 0.17 -19.63
CA ASP A 64 10.38 1.17 -20.17
C ASP A 64 9.97 2.60 -19.82
N LEU A 65 8.67 2.87 -19.79
CA LEU A 65 8.15 4.19 -19.42
C LEU A 65 8.52 4.58 -17.98
N PHE A 66 8.54 3.62 -17.09
CA PHE A 66 8.73 3.90 -15.65
C PHE A 66 10.07 3.46 -15.09
N ARG A 67 10.93 2.88 -15.91
CA ARG A 67 12.21 2.29 -15.47
C ARG A 67 13.07 3.27 -14.67
N ASP A 68 13.15 4.52 -15.11
CA ASP A 68 13.97 5.53 -14.46
C ASP A 68 13.27 6.26 -13.32
N GLU A 69 11.97 6.06 -13.16
CA GLU A 69 11.16 6.80 -12.21
C GLU A 69 10.77 5.98 -10.98
N VAL A 70 10.88 4.65 -11.07
CA VAL A 70 10.55 3.75 -9.99
C VAL A 70 11.74 2.84 -9.68
N GLN A 71 11.70 2.20 -8.52
CA GLN A 71 12.78 1.28 -8.13
C GLN A 71 12.75 0.00 -8.98
N ASP A 72 13.91 -0.66 -9.07
CA ASP A 72 14.07 -1.85 -9.90
C ASP A 72 13.11 -2.98 -9.50
N LYS A 73 12.88 -3.17 -8.23
CA LYS A 73 11.95 -4.18 -7.74
C LYS A 73 10.52 -3.90 -8.18
N PHE A 74 10.15 -2.63 -8.26
CA PHE A 74 8.84 -2.24 -8.76
C PHE A 74 8.70 -2.54 -10.25
N VAL A 75 9.76 -2.31 -11.02
CA VAL A 75 9.78 -2.69 -12.45
C VAL A 75 9.58 -4.19 -12.59
N ASN A 76 10.24 -4.99 -11.76
CA ASN A 76 10.05 -6.43 -11.74
C ASN A 76 8.61 -6.81 -11.42
N PHE A 77 8.00 -6.11 -10.48
CA PHE A 77 6.59 -6.30 -10.15
C PHE A 77 5.68 -6.02 -11.35
N LEU A 78 5.94 -4.91 -12.06
CA LEU A 78 5.20 -4.57 -13.27
C LEU A 78 5.35 -5.65 -14.35
N SER A 79 6.53 -6.20 -14.48
CA SER A 79 6.82 -7.28 -15.43
C SER A 79 6.00 -8.54 -15.10
N VAL A 80 5.94 -8.90 -13.82
CA VAL A 80 5.15 -10.04 -13.36
C VAL A 80 3.66 -9.81 -13.62
N ALA A 81 3.16 -8.63 -13.26
CA ALA A 81 1.76 -8.28 -13.47
C ALA A 81 1.40 -8.29 -14.96
N GLY A 82 2.30 -7.80 -15.80
CA GLY A 82 2.11 -7.80 -17.24
C GLY A 82 2.08 -9.20 -17.82
N SER A 83 2.98 -10.07 -17.38
CA SER A 83 3.04 -11.46 -17.82
C SER A 83 1.77 -12.22 -17.49
N ALA A 84 1.13 -11.88 -16.36
CA ALA A 84 -0.11 -12.50 -15.93
C ALA A 84 -1.36 -11.80 -16.52
N ASN A 85 -1.18 -10.81 -17.40
CA ASN A 85 -2.28 -10.04 -17.99
C ASN A 85 -3.07 -9.26 -16.92
N ARG A 86 -2.35 -8.64 -15.99
CA ARG A 86 -2.96 -7.91 -14.86
C ARG A 86 -2.66 -6.42 -14.88
N LEU A 87 -2.09 -5.86 -15.95
CA LEU A 87 -1.81 -4.42 -16.05
C LEU A 87 -3.07 -3.59 -15.88
N ARG A 88 -4.21 -4.05 -16.40
CA ARG A 88 -5.49 -3.36 -16.27
C ARG A 88 -5.99 -3.29 -14.82
N LEU A 89 -5.43 -4.10 -13.95
CA LEU A 89 -5.82 -4.15 -12.54
C LEU A 89 -4.90 -3.34 -11.63
N LEU A 90 -3.89 -2.67 -12.19
CA LEU A 90 -2.90 -1.94 -11.39
C LEU A 90 -3.51 -0.89 -10.46
N THR A 91 -4.56 -0.20 -10.89
CA THR A 91 -5.24 0.78 -10.03
C THR A 91 -5.82 0.10 -8.79
N GLU A 92 -6.48 -1.03 -8.96
CA GLU A 92 -7.05 -1.77 -7.84
C GLU A 92 -5.97 -2.40 -6.97
N ILE A 93 -4.91 -2.92 -7.59
CA ILE A 93 -3.74 -3.44 -6.86
C ILE A 93 -3.14 -2.34 -5.99
N SER A 94 -3.01 -1.14 -6.54
CA SER A 94 -2.50 0.02 -5.79
C SER A 94 -3.36 0.36 -4.59
N LYS A 95 -4.68 0.37 -4.75
CA LYS A 95 -5.61 0.62 -3.65
C LYS A 95 -5.47 -0.42 -2.54
N ASN A 96 -5.42 -1.69 -2.91
CA ASN A 96 -5.25 -2.79 -1.96
C ASN A 96 -3.91 -2.68 -1.23
N PHE A 97 -2.84 -2.35 -1.94
CA PHE A 97 -1.52 -2.15 -1.34
C PHE A 97 -1.56 -1.02 -0.30
N LYS A 98 -2.16 0.11 -0.65
CA LYS A 98 -2.26 1.26 0.26
C LYS A 98 -3.07 0.94 1.51
N GLU A 99 -4.11 0.13 1.37
CA GLU A 99 -4.88 -0.35 2.52
C GLU A 99 -4.02 -1.21 3.46
N LEU A 100 -3.21 -2.10 2.90
CA LEU A 100 -2.29 -2.94 3.68
C LEU A 100 -1.24 -2.08 4.40
N VAL A 101 -0.70 -1.07 3.74
CA VAL A 101 0.27 -0.15 4.35
C VAL A 101 -0.38 0.61 5.51
N ALA A 102 -1.60 1.08 5.34
CA ALA A 102 -2.32 1.80 6.38
C ALA A 102 -2.54 0.91 7.62
N LYS A 103 -2.91 -0.34 7.42
CA LYS A 103 -3.06 -1.32 8.51
C LYS A 103 -1.74 -1.55 9.24
N GLU A 104 -0.65 -1.70 8.50
CA GLU A 104 0.67 -1.91 9.10
C GLU A 104 1.10 -0.72 9.95
N LYS A 105 0.90 0.49 9.47
CA LYS A 105 1.22 1.70 10.22
C LYS A 105 0.41 1.80 11.50
N ASN A 106 -0.86 1.44 11.45
CA ASN A 106 -1.73 1.43 12.63
C ASN A 106 -1.27 0.40 13.66
N LEU A 107 -0.87 -0.79 13.22
CA LEU A 107 -0.34 -1.83 14.10
C LEU A 107 0.96 -1.40 14.77
N LYS A 108 1.85 -0.74 14.06
CA LYS A 108 3.09 -0.21 14.63
C LYS A 108 2.80 0.83 15.72
N ASN A 109 1.85 1.71 15.48
CA ASN A 109 1.46 2.73 16.46
C ASN A 109 0.90 2.09 17.72
N ILE A 110 0.10 1.05 17.61
CA ILE A 110 -0.44 0.30 18.74
C ILE A 110 0.69 -0.39 19.49
N THR A 111 1.64 -0.99 18.80
CA THR A 111 2.79 -1.66 19.41
C THR A 111 3.65 -0.68 20.21
N VAL A 112 3.91 0.50 19.68
CA VAL A 112 4.65 1.55 20.38
C VAL A 112 3.90 1.95 21.66
N ALA A 113 2.61 2.19 21.58
CA ALA A 113 1.78 2.51 22.75
C ALA A 113 1.84 1.40 23.80
N SER A 114 1.79 0.14 23.37
CA SER A 114 1.85 -1.02 24.26
C SER A 114 3.19 -1.17 24.97
N SER A 115 4.30 -0.86 24.30
CA SER A 115 5.63 -1.03 24.86
C SER A 115 5.89 -0.12 26.07
N TYR A 116 5.15 0.98 26.18
CA TYR A 116 5.29 1.90 27.32
C TYR A 116 4.52 1.45 28.58
N ARG A 117 3.80 0.35 28.52
CA ARG A 117 3.06 -0.16 29.67
C ARG A 117 3.93 -0.69 30.80
N ILE A 118 5.19 -0.90 30.54
CA ILE A 118 6.14 -1.40 31.55
C ILE A 118 6.31 -0.41 32.69
N ASP A 119 6.19 0.90 32.42
CA ASP A 119 6.27 1.96 33.43
C ASP A 119 4.88 2.64 33.57
N LYS A 120 4.24 2.44 34.72
CA LYS A 120 2.90 2.95 34.97
C LYS A 120 2.82 4.47 34.95
N GLU A 121 3.84 5.16 35.42
CA GLU A 121 3.85 6.63 35.43
C GLU A 121 3.99 7.18 34.02
N GLN A 122 4.89 6.61 33.22
CA GLN A 122 5.05 6.97 31.83
C GLN A 122 3.80 6.63 31.03
N LEU A 123 3.17 5.50 31.32
CA LEU A 123 1.94 5.12 30.67
C LEU A 123 0.83 6.16 30.87
N LYS A 124 0.67 6.64 32.10
CA LYS A 124 -0.33 7.68 32.39
C LYS A 124 -0.03 8.97 31.66
N GLN A 125 1.23 9.37 31.59
CA GLN A 125 1.65 10.56 30.86
C GLN A 125 1.41 10.43 29.36
N ILE A 126 1.70 9.27 28.81
CA ILE A 126 1.50 8.98 27.39
C ILE A 126 0.01 8.90 27.05
N GLU A 127 -0.78 8.25 27.89
CA GLU A 127 -2.23 8.21 27.71
C GLU A 127 -2.83 9.62 27.72
N ALA A 128 -2.41 10.45 28.66
CA ALA A 128 -2.89 11.80 28.75
C ALA A 128 -2.48 12.64 27.52
N ALA A 129 -1.22 12.46 27.07
CA ALA A 129 -0.72 13.15 25.89
C ALA A 129 -1.43 12.69 24.62
N LEU A 130 -1.66 11.37 24.48
CA LEU A 130 -2.35 10.81 23.33
C LEU A 130 -3.81 11.26 23.30
N LYS A 131 -4.49 11.21 24.45
CA LYS A 131 -5.87 11.70 24.53
C LYS A 131 -5.97 13.18 24.18
N LYS A 132 -5.03 13.98 24.64
CA LYS A 132 -4.99 15.41 24.36
C LYS A 132 -4.73 15.69 22.89
N ARG A 133 -3.81 14.94 22.28
CA ARG A 133 -3.41 15.07 20.90
C ARG A 133 -4.46 14.59 19.92
N MET A 134 -5.13 13.52 20.32
CA MET A 134 -6.09 12.82 19.49
C MET A 134 -7.53 13.16 19.83
N LYS A 135 -7.75 14.17 20.65
CA LYS A 135 -9.07 14.52 21.11
C LYS A 135 -10.04 14.83 19.98
N ALA A 136 -9.55 15.26 18.83
CA ALA A 136 -10.34 15.48 17.64
C ALA A 136 -10.64 14.20 16.87
N GLU A 137 -9.77 13.20 16.97
CA GLU A 137 -9.92 11.91 16.30
C GLU A 137 -10.45 10.83 17.23
N VAL A 138 -10.82 11.25 18.34
CA VAL A 138 -10.67 10.59 19.56
C VAL A 138 -11.65 9.56 19.94
N SER A 139 -12.86 9.72 19.60
CA SER A 139 -13.79 8.71 20.07
C SER A 139 -13.44 7.36 19.50
N ILE A 140 -13.00 7.34 18.25
CA ILE A 140 -12.62 6.11 17.58
C ILE A 140 -11.29 5.59 18.10
N VAL A 141 -10.29 6.46 18.22
CA VAL A 141 -8.96 6.06 18.66
C VAL A 141 -8.96 5.69 20.12
N THR A 142 -9.71 6.39 20.96
CA THR A 142 -9.82 6.06 22.38
C THR A 142 -10.48 4.70 22.60
N GLU A 143 -11.52 4.39 21.84
CA GLU A 143 -12.15 3.06 21.93
C GLU A 143 -11.20 1.97 21.47
N ILE A 144 -10.45 2.21 20.42
CA ILE A 144 -9.43 1.28 19.94
C ILE A 144 -8.35 1.11 21.00
N ASP A 145 -7.90 2.18 21.62
CA ASP A 145 -6.91 2.14 22.68
C ASP A 145 -7.40 1.29 23.86
N LEU A 146 -8.63 1.52 24.29
CA LEU A 146 -9.19 0.77 25.40
C LEU A 146 -9.33 -0.72 25.12
N SER A 147 -9.57 -1.07 23.86
CA SER A 147 -9.71 -2.46 23.48
C SER A 147 -8.40 -3.10 23.01
N LEU A 148 -7.53 -2.33 22.33
CA LEU A 148 -6.31 -2.86 21.72
C LEU A 148 -5.06 -2.64 22.56
N ILE A 149 -4.98 -1.54 23.30
CA ILE A 149 -3.84 -1.30 24.18
C ILE A 149 -3.85 -2.30 25.34
N HIS A 150 -5.02 -2.77 25.70
CA HIS A 150 -5.16 -3.79 26.75
C HIS A 150 -4.92 -5.21 26.27
N ILE A 151 -4.67 -5.37 25.01
CA ILE A 151 -4.23 -6.63 24.46
C ILE A 151 -2.72 -6.77 24.66
#